data_b13fdb074c2e7a5d342c4f8b3053f0f2
#
_entry.id   b13fdb074c2e7a5d342c4f8b3053f0f2
#
_cell.length_a   1.000
_cell.length_b   1.000
_cell.length_c   1.000
_cell.angle_alpha   90.00
_cell.angle_beta   90.00
_cell.angle_gamma   90.00
#
_symmetry.space_group_name_H-M   'P 1'
#
loop_
_entity.id
_entity.type
_entity.pdbx_description
1 polymer ?
#
loop_
_entity_poly.entity_id
_entity_poly.type
_entity_poly.pdbx_seq_one_letter_code
_entity_poly.pdbx_strand_id
1 'polypeptide(L)'
;MKLLLETKNIFFLLLITFTLFTGCKDKENKAETSRVEYLPYYEDESFTPHWLQPGSPEEKAFHKIGNYALVDQLGDTITPKTFEDKIYVTDFFFTTCPGICLKMTGNMQKVQAAFKNDPEVELLSHSVTPSIDSIPLLKTYAEKNGIINSKWHLVTGDKMEIYDLGRNQYFVENDLGIPKDINDFLHTENFLLIDKNKHIRGIYNGLNRASIAQLITDITALKKE
;
A
#
# COMPACT_ATOMS: atom_id res chain seq x y z
N MET A 1 -26.99 -30.00 59.45
CA MET A 1 -26.53 -28.58 59.37
C MET A 1 -25.15 -28.38 58.73
N LYS A 2 -24.23 -29.33 58.76
CA LYS A 2 -22.91 -29.23 58.12
C LYS A 2 -22.96 -29.40 56.57
N LEU A 3 -23.85 -30.26 56.05
CA LEU A 3 -23.91 -30.56 54.60
C LEU A 3 -24.44 -29.39 53.74
N LEU A 4 -25.30 -28.53 54.30
CA LEU A 4 -25.87 -27.35 53.63
C LEU A 4 -24.87 -26.17 53.52
N LEU A 5 -23.83 -26.14 54.39
CA LEU A 5 -22.81 -25.08 54.32
C LEU A 5 -21.76 -25.37 53.23
N GLU A 6 -21.44 -26.64 53.00
CA GLU A 6 -20.47 -27.04 51.99
C GLU A 6 -21.01 -26.84 50.54
N THR A 7 -22.30 -27.11 50.35
CA THR A 7 -22.91 -26.87 49.00
C THR A 7 -23.00 -25.38 48.66
N LYS A 8 -23.21 -24.49 49.62
CA LYS A 8 -23.19 -23.04 49.39
C LYS A 8 -21.80 -22.52 49.03
N ASN A 9 -20.75 -23.04 49.64
CA ASN A 9 -19.37 -22.64 49.36
C ASN A 9 -18.92 -23.13 47.96
N ILE A 10 -19.33 -24.34 47.54
CA ILE A 10 -19.03 -24.87 46.20
C ILE A 10 -19.75 -24.08 45.12
N PHE A 11 -21.01 -23.67 45.39
CA PHE A 11 -21.78 -22.86 44.43
C PHE A 11 -21.20 -21.43 44.29
N PHE A 12 -20.68 -20.85 45.36
CA PHE A 12 -20.04 -19.56 45.37
C PHE A 12 -18.67 -19.59 44.66
N LEU A 13 -17.89 -20.66 44.84
CA LEU A 13 -16.63 -20.88 44.13
C LEU A 13 -16.85 -21.09 42.65
N LEU A 14 -17.88 -21.82 42.22
CA LEU A 14 -18.26 -22.02 40.81
C LEU A 14 -18.75 -20.72 40.15
N LEU A 15 -19.40 -19.84 40.90
CA LEU A 15 -19.85 -18.54 40.38
C LEU A 15 -18.68 -17.58 40.16
N ILE A 16 -17.65 -17.63 40.98
CA ILE A 16 -16.43 -16.79 40.84
C ILE A 16 -15.55 -17.26 39.69
N THR A 17 -15.49 -18.56 39.40
CA THR A 17 -14.73 -19.09 38.27
C THR A 17 -15.38 -18.79 36.92
N PHE A 18 -16.72 -18.57 36.83
CA PHE A 18 -17.41 -18.25 35.60
C PHE A 18 -17.24 -16.79 35.18
N THR A 19 -16.90 -15.88 36.09
CA THR A 19 -16.68 -14.46 35.76
C THR A 19 -15.28 -14.14 35.21
N LEU A 20 -14.33 -15.09 35.25
CA LEU A 20 -12.98 -14.88 34.77
C LEU A 20 -12.78 -15.22 33.27
N PHE A 21 -13.81 -15.72 32.59
CA PHE A 21 -13.80 -16.00 31.16
C PHE A 21 -14.45 -14.94 30.27
N THR A 22 -14.59 -13.70 30.74
CA THR A 22 -14.83 -12.59 29.83
C THR A 22 -13.50 -12.30 29.14
N GLY A 23 -13.19 -13.15 28.16
CA GLY A 23 -12.04 -12.97 27.29
C GLY A 23 -12.07 -11.59 26.69
N CYS A 24 -10.93 -10.91 26.72
CA CYS A 24 -10.66 -9.76 25.87
C CYS A 24 -11.05 -10.15 24.45
N LYS A 25 -12.17 -9.63 23.95
CA LYS A 25 -12.35 -9.50 22.52
C LYS A 25 -11.27 -8.52 22.09
N ASP A 26 -10.26 -9.00 21.37
CA ASP A 26 -9.39 -8.13 20.62
C ASP A 26 -10.31 -7.26 19.75
N LYS A 27 -10.52 -6.02 20.19
CA LYS A 27 -11.03 -5.01 19.28
C LYS A 27 -9.96 -4.91 18.21
N GLU A 28 -10.23 -5.42 17.02
CA GLU A 28 -9.54 -4.96 15.83
C GLU A 28 -9.55 -3.43 15.91
N ASN A 29 -8.42 -2.83 16.26
CA ASN A 29 -8.23 -1.40 16.15
C ASN A 29 -8.25 -1.07 14.65
N LYS A 30 -9.43 -0.94 14.09
CA LYS A 30 -9.60 -0.20 12.84
C LYS A 30 -9.21 1.22 13.18
N ALA A 31 -8.10 1.68 12.64
CA ALA A 31 -7.80 3.09 12.63
C ALA A 31 -8.96 3.77 11.88
N GLU A 32 -9.90 4.37 12.62
CA GLU A 32 -11.10 5.01 12.05
C GLU A 32 -10.78 6.39 11.47
N THR A 33 -9.61 6.94 11.82
CA THR A 33 -9.15 8.27 11.38
C THR A 33 -7.64 8.25 11.12
N SER A 34 -7.17 9.11 10.22
CA SER A 34 -5.73 9.34 10.06
C SER A 34 -5.12 9.82 11.39
N ARG A 35 -3.86 9.47 11.63
CA ARG A 35 -3.11 9.86 12.84
C ARG A 35 -2.73 11.34 12.85
N VAL A 36 -2.89 12.00 11.72
CA VAL A 36 -2.47 13.38 11.48
C VAL A 36 -3.58 14.15 10.80
N GLU A 37 -3.60 15.48 10.96
CA GLU A 37 -4.58 16.37 10.37
C GLU A 37 -4.46 16.41 8.84
N TYR A 38 -3.22 16.43 8.33
CA TYR A 38 -2.89 16.28 6.92
C TYR A 38 -1.62 15.44 6.77
N LEU A 39 -1.47 14.79 5.60
CA LEU A 39 -0.36 13.89 5.36
C LEU A 39 0.92 14.66 5.01
N PRO A 40 2.10 14.14 5.42
CA PRO A 40 3.38 14.72 5.03
C PRO A 40 3.68 14.51 3.55
N TYR A 41 4.73 15.17 3.07
CA TYR A 41 5.33 15.05 1.75
C TYR A 41 6.72 14.42 1.86
N TYR A 42 7.16 13.73 0.79
CA TYR A 42 8.48 13.07 0.73
C TYR A 42 9.14 13.40 -0.60
N GLU A 43 10.47 13.68 -0.60
CA GLU A 43 11.18 14.14 -1.79
C GLU A 43 12.48 13.37 -2.09
N ASP A 44 12.90 12.51 -1.19
CA ASP A 44 14.14 11.76 -1.33
C ASP A 44 14.08 10.38 -0.66
N GLU A 45 15.15 9.65 -0.80
CA GLU A 45 15.35 8.31 -0.27
C GLU A 45 15.44 8.22 1.25
N SER A 46 15.66 9.32 1.97
CA SER A 46 15.68 9.30 3.44
C SER A 46 14.30 9.03 4.03
N PHE A 47 13.26 9.20 3.21
CA PHE A 47 11.86 9.19 3.64
C PHE A 47 11.60 10.09 4.86
N THR A 48 12.33 11.22 4.93
CA THR A 48 12.09 12.23 5.94
C THR A 48 10.77 12.95 5.64
N PRO A 49 9.81 12.98 6.57
CA PRO A 49 8.53 13.63 6.35
C PRO A 49 8.66 15.17 6.40
N HIS A 50 8.13 15.85 5.38
CA HIS A 50 8.04 17.30 5.29
C HIS A 50 6.59 17.74 5.45
N TRP A 51 6.34 18.69 6.34
CA TRP A 51 5.01 19.20 6.64
C TRP A 51 4.80 20.54 5.92
N LEU A 52 4.32 20.47 4.67
CA LEU A 52 4.12 21.63 3.81
C LEU A 52 2.67 22.06 3.84
N GLN A 53 2.47 23.40 3.78
CA GLN A 53 1.12 23.95 3.65
C GLN A 53 0.56 23.65 2.24
N PRO A 54 -0.59 22.95 2.11
CA PRO A 54 -1.20 22.69 0.82
C PRO A 54 -1.43 23.99 0.01
N GLY A 55 -1.06 23.97 -1.27
CA GLY A 55 -1.18 25.13 -2.16
C GLY A 55 -0.07 26.18 -2.04
N SER A 56 0.88 26.00 -1.11
CA SER A 56 2.03 26.90 -0.95
C SER A 56 3.00 26.87 -2.12
N PRO A 57 3.85 27.89 -2.31
CA PRO A 57 4.92 27.85 -3.28
C PRO A 57 5.91 26.68 -3.05
N GLU A 58 6.19 26.37 -1.79
CA GLU A 58 7.06 25.29 -1.36
C GLU A 58 6.50 23.94 -1.80
N GLU A 59 5.19 23.69 -1.55
CA GLU A 59 4.52 22.46 -2.00
C GLU A 59 4.55 22.34 -3.52
N LYS A 60 4.28 23.40 -4.26
CA LYS A 60 4.27 23.40 -5.73
C LYS A 60 5.63 23.08 -6.34
N ALA A 61 6.71 23.49 -5.68
CA ALA A 61 8.09 23.24 -6.08
C ALA A 61 8.63 21.89 -5.59
N PHE A 62 7.89 21.21 -4.71
CA PHE A 62 8.34 19.96 -4.10
C PHE A 62 8.37 18.81 -5.12
N HIS A 63 9.10 17.73 -4.79
CA HIS A 63 9.24 16.57 -5.66
C HIS A 63 7.91 16.01 -6.14
N LYS A 64 7.83 15.71 -7.44
CA LYS A 64 6.67 15.09 -8.12
C LYS A 64 7.14 13.95 -8.98
N ILE A 65 6.32 12.91 -9.07
CA ILE A 65 6.56 11.82 -10.02
C ILE A 65 6.55 12.39 -11.44
N GLY A 66 7.66 12.17 -12.15
CA GLY A 66 7.88 12.66 -13.51
C GLY A 66 7.10 11.91 -14.58
N ASN A 67 7.46 12.17 -15.82
CA ASN A 67 6.80 11.54 -16.98
C ASN A 67 7.33 10.12 -17.21
N TYR A 68 6.43 9.23 -17.61
CA TYR A 68 6.73 7.86 -18.06
C TYR A 68 5.66 7.39 -19.03
N ALA A 69 5.97 6.33 -19.80
CA ALA A 69 5.02 5.68 -20.69
C ALA A 69 5.21 4.16 -20.67
N LEU A 70 4.42 3.46 -19.87
CA LEU A 70 4.45 2.01 -19.71
C LEU A 70 3.19 1.39 -20.30
N VAL A 71 3.15 0.06 -20.42
CA VAL A 71 2.01 -0.67 -20.99
C VAL A 71 1.43 -1.59 -19.93
N ASP A 72 0.11 -1.59 -19.79
CA ASP A 72 -0.55 -2.42 -18.80
C ASP A 72 -0.92 -3.84 -19.29
N GLN A 73 -1.57 -4.62 -18.43
CA GLN A 73 -2.02 -5.99 -18.71
C GLN A 73 -3.08 -6.10 -19.82
N LEU A 74 -3.67 -4.99 -20.27
CA LEU A 74 -4.62 -4.94 -21.39
C LEU A 74 -3.96 -4.47 -22.68
N GLY A 75 -2.72 -3.98 -22.62
CA GLY A 75 -2.00 -3.38 -23.74
C GLY A 75 -2.24 -1.88 -23.86
N ASP A 76 -2.87 -1.26 -22.88
CA ASP A 76 -3.11 0.18 -22.86
C ASP A 76 -1.87 0.92 -22.37
N THR A 77 -1.61 2.11 -22.95
CA THR A 77 -0.50 2.96 -22.51
C THR A 77 -0.87 3.71 -21.24
N ILE A 78 -0.09 3.50 -20.19
CA ILE A 78 -0.24 4.12 -18.87
C ILE A 78 0.84 5.20 -18.71
N THR A 79 0.38 6.40 -18.41
CA THR A 79 1.23 7.59 -18.20
C THR A 79 0.76 8.31 -16.93
N PRO A 80 1.48 9.31 -16.43
CA PRO A 80 0.98 10.15 -15.32
C PRO A 80 -0.37 10.82 -15.60
N LYS A 81 -0.76 10.97 -16.87
CA LYS A 81 -2.07 11.51 -17.26
C LYS A 81 -3.22 10.52 -16.95
N THR A 82 -2.95 9.22 -16.93
CA THR A 82 -3.93 8.19 -16.55
C THR A 82 -4.46 8.44 -15.13
N PHE A 83 -3.61 9.01 -14.26
CA PHE A 83 -3.91 9.32 -12.86
C PHE A 83 -4.18 10.82 -12.61
N GLU A 84 -4.55 11.58 -13.66
CA GLU A 84 -4.96 12.97 -13.49
C GLU A 84 -6.19 13.06 -12.57
N ASP A 85 -6.16 13.96 -11.59
CA ASP A 85 -7.19 14.13 -10.56
C ASP A 85 -7.47 12.88 -9.70
N LYS A 86 -6.55 11.93 -9.66
CA LYS A 86 -6.67 10.70 -8.89
C LYS A 86 -5.57 10.55 -7.84
N ILE A 87 -5.93 9.92 -6.75
CA ILE A 87 -5.00 9.37 -5.77
C ILE A 87 -4.66 7.96 -6.23
N TYR A 88 -3.40 7.56 -6.18
CA TYR A 88 -3.06 6.18 -6.47
C TYR A 88 -2.06 5.59 -5.47
N VAL A 89 -2.14 4.28 -5.30
CA VAL A 89 -1.17 3.49 -4.54
C VAL A 89 -0.32 2.73 -5.53
N THR A 90 1.00 2.78 -5.35
CA THR A 90 1.92 2.06 -6.23
C THR A 90 2.86 1.14 -5.47
N ASP A 91 3.27 0.05 -6.14
CA ASP A 91 4.29 -0.89 -5.69
C ASP A 91 5.12 -1.43 -6.87
N PHE A 92 6.14 -2.22 -6.52
CA PHE A 92 7.02 -2.90 -7.46
C PHE A 92 6.98 -4.41 -7.20
N PHE A 93 6.74 -5.21 -8.25
CA PHE A 93 6.51 -6.64 -8.14
C PHE A 93 7.08 -7.40 -9.34
N PHE A 94 7.00 -8.73 -9.31
CA PHE A 94 7.18 -9.59 -10.48
C PHE A 94 6.33 -10.86 -10.35
N THR A 95 5.85 -11.37 -11.49
CA THR A 95 4.84 -12.44 -11.52
C THR A 95 5.37 -13.79 -11.03
N THR A 96 6.68 -14.03 -11.17
CA THR A 96 7.34 -15.30 -10.81
C THR A 96 7.90 -15.32 -9.40
N CYS A 97 7.62 -14.29 -8.58
CA CYS A 97 8.09 -14.22 -7.19
C CYS A 97 7.49 -15.36 -6.35
N PRO A 98 8.31 -16.20 -5.71
CA PRO A 98 7.79 -17.36 -4.98
C PRO A 98 7.29 -17.03 -3.57
N GLY A 99 7.38 -15.78 -3.12
CA GLY A 99 7.22 -15.44 -1.71
C GLY A 99 6.46 -14.15 -1.42
N ILE A 100 7.20 -13.07 -1.18
CA ILE A 100 6.64 -11.82 -0.63
C ILE A 100 5.64 -11.14 -1.56
N CYS A 101 5.85 -11.19 -2.89
CA CYS A 101 4.96 -10.52 -3.84
C CYS A 101 3.51 -11.02 -3.75
N LEU A 102 3.29 -12.32 -3.54
CA LEU A 102 1.93 -12.85 -3.35
C LEU A 102 1.26 -12.28 -2.09
N LYS A 103 2.03 -12.06 -1.02
CA LYS A 103 1.50 -11.41 0.20
C LYS A 103 1.21 -9.94 -0.04
N MET A 104 2.08 -9.25 -0.77
CA MET A 104 1.87 -7.85 -1.17
C MET A 104 0.64 -7.73 -2.06
N THR A 105 0.51 -8.56 -3.10
CA THR A 105 -0.69 -8.61 -3.95
C THR A 105 -1.96 -8.83 -3.13
N GLY A 106 -1.95 -9.80 -2.21
CA GLY A 106 -3.09 -10.04 -1.31
C GLY A 106 -3.40 -8.86 -0.37
N ASN A 107 -2.41 -8.06 -0.01
CA ASN A 107 -2.61 -6.84 0.76
C ASN A 107 -3.09 -5.68 -0.13
N MET A 108 -2.59 -5.54 -1.35
CA MET A 108 -3.08 -4.56 -2.32
C MET A 108 -4.55 -4.85 -2.72
N GLN A 109 -4.96 -6.12 -2.77
CA GLN A 109 -6.37 -6.51 -2.96
C GLN A 109 -7.29 -5.94 -1.85
N LYS A 110 -6.79 -5.76 -0.62
CA LYS A 110 -7.58 -5.12 0.45
C LYS A 110 -7.79 -3.63 0.18
N VAL A 111 -6.77 -2.96 -0.36
CA VAL A 111 -6.89 -1.57 -0.82
C VAL A 111 -7.88 -1.50 -1.98
N GLN A 112 -7.75 -2.39 -2.99
CA GLN A 112 -8.70 -2.50 -4.09
C GLN A 112 -10.14 -2.68 -3.59
N ALA A 113 -10.36 -3.57 -2.63
CA ALA A 113 -11.69 -3.85 -2.07
C ALA A 113 -12.28 -2.64 -1.33
N ALA A 114 -11.44 -1.90 -0.59
CA ALA A 114 -11.86 -0.71 0.15
C ALA A 114 -12.33 0.42 -0.79
N PHE A 115 -11.69 0.56 -1.96
CA PHE A 115 -11.97 1.64 -2.91
C PHE A 115 -12.54 1.15 -4.25
N LYS A 116 -13.12 -0.04 -4.29
CA LYS A 116 -13.62 -0.69 -5.52
C LYS A 116 -14.53 0.21 -6.35
N ASN A 117 -15.41 0.96 -5.70
CA ASN A 117 -16.41 1.82 -6.34
C ASN A 117 -16.04 3.31 -6.30
N ASP A 118 -14.83 3.64 -5.86
CA ASP A 118 -14.36 5.01 -5.73
C ASP A 118 -13.59 5.42 -6.99
N PRO A 119 -14.09 6.34 -7.82
CA PRO A 119 -13.44 6.71 -9.08
C PRO A 119 -12.16 7.52 -8.90
N GLU A 120 -11.94 8.11 -7.71
CA GLU A 120 -10.78 8.95 -7.43
C GLU A 120 -9.54 8.15 -6.96
N VAL A 121 -9.67 6.84 -6.70
CA VAL A 121 -8.58 6.00 -6.19
C VAL A 121 -8.27 4.89 -7.18
N GLU A 122 -7.01 4.77 -7.58
CA GLU A 122 -6.50 3.72 -8.45
C GLU A 122 -5.25 3.04 -7.88
N LEU A 123 -4.84 1.94 -8.49
CA LEU A 123 -3.68 1.16 -8.09
C LEU A 123 -2.77 0.93 -9.30
N LEU A 124 -1.45 0.95 -9.05
CA LEU A 124 -0.43 0.80 -10.08
C LEU A 124 0.68 -0.12 -9.57
N SER A 125 0.97 -1.20 -10.27
CA SER A 125 2.08 -2.10 -9.92
C SER A 125 3.06 -2.19 -11.08
N HIS A 126 4.34 -1.89 -10.81
CA HIS A 126 5.40 -1.91 -11.81
C HIS A 126 6.11 -3.25 -11.81
N SER A 127 6.16 -3.96 -12.96
CA SER A 127 6.98 -5.15 -13.06
C SER A 127 8.47 -4.80 -13.09
N VAL A 128 9.25 -5.40 -12.17
CA VAL A 128 10.71 -5.25 -12.16
C VAL A 128 11.43 -6.28 -13.03
N THR A 129 10.68 -7.19 -13.67
CA THR A 129 11.19 -8.18 -14.62
C THR A 129 10.50 -8.06 -16.00
N PRO A 130 10.52 -6.88 -16.66
CA PRO A 130 9.74 -6.66 -17.87
C PRO A 130 10.12 -7.58 -19.04
N SER A 131 11.33 -8.13 -19.04
CA SER A 131 11.74 -9.15 -20.02
C SER A 131 11.02 -10.50 -19.87
N ILE A 132 10.47 -10.77 -18.68
CA ILE A 132 9.70 -11.97 -18.35
C ILE A 132 8.21 -11.64 -18.34
N ASP A 133 7.82 -10.57 -17.67
CA ASP A 133 6.44 -10.17 -17.42
C ASP A 133 5.83 -9.48 -18.66
N SER A 134 5.54 -10.31 -19.68
CA SER A 134 4.84 -9.87 -20.90
C SER A 134 3.38 -9.52 -20.59
N ILE A 135 2.74 -8.73 -21.50
CA ILE A 135 1.31 -8.35 -21.39
C ILE A 135 0.41 -9.59 -21.18
N PRO A 136 0.54 -10.70 -21.95
CA PRO A 136 -0.27 -11.91 -21.70
C PRO A 136 -0.04 -12.53 -20.33
N LEU A 137 1.20 -12.50 -19.81
CA LEU A 137 1.51 -13.02 -18.49
C LEU A 137 0.93 -12.14 -17.37
N LEU A 138 1.04 -10.81 -17.51
CA LEU A 138 0.41 -9.86 -16.59
C LEU A 138 -1.12 -10.01 -16.58
N LYS A 139 -1.75 -10.21 -17.75
CA LYS A 139 -3.17 -10.48 -17.87
C LYS A 139 -3.56 -11.76 -17.10
N THR A 140 -2.84 -12.84 -17.33
CA THR A 140 -3.06 -14.10 -16.61
C THR A 140 -2.88 -13.94 -15.09
N TYR A 141 -1.88 -13.17 -14.68
CA TYR A 141 -1.64 -12.85 -13.28
C TYR A 141 -2.80 -12.04 -12.69
N ALA A 142 -3.30 -11.04 -13.40
CA ALA A 142 -4.43 -10.22 -13.00
C ALA A 142 -5.71 -11.08 -12.79
N GLU A 143 -6.04 -11.93 -13.76
CA GLU A 143 -7.18 -12.85 -13.69
C GLU A 143 -7.08 -13.80 -12.49
N LYS A 144 -5.90 -14.46 -12.32
CA LYS A 144 -5.65 -15.40 -11.22
C LYS A 144 -5.77 -14.74 -9.84
N ASN A 145 -5.39 -13.49 -9.72
CA ASN A 145 -5.39 -12.76 -8.46
C ASN A 145 -6.61 -11.82 -8.29
N GLY A 146 -7.64 -11.92 -9.12
CA GLY A 146 -8.87 -11.13 -8.96
C GLY A 146 -8.64 -9.60 -9.05
N ILE A 147 -7.69 -9.18 -9.86
CA ILE A 147 -7.39 -7.78 -10.11
C ILE A 147 -8.46 -7.20 -11.03
N ILE A 148 -9.04 -6.08 -10.64
CA ILE A 148 -10.04 -5.34 -11.41
C ILE A 148 -9.31 -4.38 -12.35
N ASN A 149 -9.28 -4.68 -13.64
CA ASN A 149 -8.49 -3.94 -14.63
C ASN A 149 -8.81 -2.43 -14.71
N SER A 150 -10.05 -2.02 -14.45
CA SER A 150 -10.43 -0.61 -14.40
C SER A 150 -10.01 0.09 -13.10
N LYS A 151 -9.29 -0.58 -12.21
CA LYS A 151 -8.93 -0.11 -10.89
C LYS A 151 -7.44 -0.28 -10.59
N TRP A 152 -6.84 -1.29 -11.18
CA TRP A 152 -5.47 -1.68 -10.88
C TRP A 152 -4.73 -2.06 -12.16
N HIS A 153 -3.75 -1.23 -12.52
CA HIS A 153 -2.87 -1.42 -13.66
C HIS A 153 -1.59 -2.16 -13.23
N LEU A 154 -1.30 -3.27 -13.89
CA LEU A 154 -0.03 -3.98 -13.79
C LEU A 154 0.80 -3.59 -15.00
N VAL A 155 1.85 -2.81 -14.82
CA VAL A 155 2.59 -2.26 -15.96
C VAL A 155 3.94 -2.94 -16.20
N THR A 156 4.31 -3.00 -17.48
CA THR A 156 5.60 -3.45 -17.99
C THR A 156 6.09 -2.47 -19.05
N GLY A 157 7.36 -2.55 -19.45
CA GLY A 157 7.93 -1.65 -20.44
C GLY A 157 9.44 -1.71 -20.49
N ASP A 158 10.08 -0.58 -20.76
CA ASP A 158 11.54 -0.49 -20.73
C ASP A 158 12.08 -0.67 -19.31
N LYS A 159 13.06 -1.55 -19.15
CA LYS A 159 13.65 -1.85 -17.84
C LYS A 159 14.29 -0.62 -17.21
N MET A 160 15.00 0.17 -18.03
CA MET A 160 15.71 1.35 -17.55
C MET A 160 14.74 2.40 -17.02
N GLU A 161 13.62 2.61 -17.73
CA GLU A 161 12.56 3.52 -17.33
C GLU A 161 11.91 3.07 -15.99
N ILE A 162 11.57 1.78 -15.88
CA ILE A 162 10.96 1.23 -14.63
C ILE A 162 11.92 1.37 -13.45
N TYR A 163 13.21 1.10 -13.65
CA TYR A 163 14.21 1.18 -12.59
C TYR A 163 14.53 2.63 -12.21
N ASP A 164 14.55 3.55 -13.19
CA ASP A 164 14.67 4.98 -12.92
C ASP A 164 13.48 5.50 -12.11
N LEU A 165 12.25 5.13 -12.50
CA LEU A 165 11.05 5.43 -11.72
C LEU A 165 11.18 4.93 -10.27
N GLY A 166 11.55 3.67 -10.08
CA GLY A 166 11.68 3.10 -8.75
C GLY A 166 12.73 3.80 -7.88
N ARG A 167 13.92 4.05 -8.43
CA ARG A 167 15.07 4.57 -7.69
C ARG A 167 15.04 6.08 -7.52
N ASN A 168 14.74 6.81 -8.60
CA ASN A 168 14.95 8.26 -8.66
C ASN A 168 13.65 9.06 -8.57
N GLN A 169 12.47 8.41 -8.73
CA GLN A 169 11.18 9.07 -8.67
C GLN A 169 10.36 8.63 -7.44
N TYR A 170 10.32 7.33 -7.17
CA TYR A 170 9.60 6.77 -6.03
C TYR A 170 10.50 6.47 -4.82
N PHE A 171 11.83 6.48 -4.99
CA PHE A 171 12.83 6.24 -3.94
C PHE A 171 12.66 4.91 -3.19
N VAL A 172 12.14 3.87 -3.85
CA VAL A 172 11.68 2.64 -3.18
C VAL A 172 12.79 1.67 -2.84
N GLU A 173 13.97 1.78 -3.45
CA GLU A 173 15.12 0.92 -3.20
C GLU A 173 16.19 1.73 -2.50
N ASN A 174 16.07 1.82 -1.19
CA ASN A 174 17.04 2.54 -0.41
C ASN A 174 17.74 1.63 0.59
N ASP A 175 18.89 1.10 0.17
CA ASP A 175 19.88 0.60 1.10
C ASP A 175 20.79 1.77 1.44
N LEU A 176 20.47 2.47 2.52
CA LEU A 176 21.19 3.60 3.08
C LEU A 176 22.69 3.60 2.76
N GLY A 177 23.07 4.32 1.69
CA GLY A 177 24.46 4.56 1.33
C GLY A 177 25.17 3.47 0.51
N ILE A 178 24.49 2.45 0.02
CA ILE A 178 25.05 1.47 -0.92
C ILE A 178 24.69 1.87 -2.34
N PRO A 179 25.65 2.28 -3.19
CA PRO A 179 25.39 2.56 -4.60
C PRO A 179 24.85 1.31 -5.30
N LYS A 180 23.74 1.46 -6.02
CA LYS A 180 23.16 0.40 -6.84
C LYS A 180 23.55 0.55 -8.30
N ASP A 181 24.00 -0.55 -8.92
CA ASP A 181 24.19 -0.62 -10.35
C ASP A 181 22.82 -0.74 -11.05
N ILE A 182 22.75 -0.29 -12.32
CA ILE A 182 21.53 -0.41 -13.12
C ILE A 182 21.08 -1.85 -13.32
N ASN A 183 21.99 -2.80 -13.20
CA ASN A 183 21.73 -4.23 -13.33
C ASN A 183 21.31 -4.87 -11.99
N ASP A 184 21.50 -4.18 -10.87
CA ASP A 184 21.07 -4.68 -9.58
C ASP A 184 19.54 -4.80 -9.58
N PHE A 185 19.06 -5.94 -9.06
CA PHE A 185 17.63 -6.23 -9.05
C PHE A 185 16.89 -5.28 -8.10
N LEU A 186 15.94 -4.52 -8.65
CA LEU A 186 15.10 -3.64 -7.86
C LEU A 186 14.07 -4.46 -7.07
N HIS A 187 14.05 -4.30 -5.75
CA HIS A 187 13.08 -4.97 -4.88
C HIS A 187 12.74 -4.12 -3.66
N THR A 188 11.49 -4.13 -3.28
CA THR A 188 10.96 -3.41 -2.12
C THR A 188 9.68 -4.05 -1.64
N GLU A 189 9.38 -3.95 -0.33
CA GLU A 189 8.07 -4.28 0.22
C GLU A 189 7.18 -3.04 0.45
N ASN A 190 7.60 -1.86 0.00
CA ASN A 190 6.88 -0.63 0.25
C ASN A 190 5.75 -0.41 -0.75
N PHE A 191 4.60 0.03 -0.23
CA PHE A 191 3.54 0.69 -0.97
C PHE A 191 3.67 2.20 -0.79
N LEU A 192 3.55 2.95 -1.87
CA LEU A 192 3.58 4.41 -1.82
C LEU A 192 2.21 4.97 -2.15
N LEU A 193 1.80 5.97 -1.37
CA LEU A 193 0.58 6.73 -1.60
C LEU A 193 0.93 8.02 -2.33
N ILE A 194 0.30 8.23 -3.48
CA ILE A 194 0.53 9.38 -4.36
C ILE A 194 -0.75 10.20 -4.46
N ASP A 195 -0.63 11.52 -4.33
CA ASP A 195 -1.76 12.43 -4.44
C ASP A 195 -2.07 12.86 -5.88
N LYS A 196 -3.14 13.65 -6.04
CA LYS A 196 -3.60 14.21 -7.32
C LYS A 196 -2.56 15.11 -7.99
N ASN A 197 -1.64 15.68 -7.22
CA ASN A 197 -0.55 16.54 -7.68
C ASN A 197 0.74 15.76 -7.98
N LYS A 198 0.71 14.42 -7.81
CA LYS A 198 1.83 13.48 -8.02
C LYS A 198 2.92 13.55 -6.94
N HIS A 199 2.62 14.08 -5.76
CA HIS A 199 3.53 14.01 -4.61
C HIS A 199 3.41 12.68 -3.87
N ILE A 200 4.52 12.22 -3.31
CA ILE A 200 4.52 11.08 -2.38
C ILE A 200 3.99 11.58 -1.02
N ARG A 201 2.89 10.99 -0.55
CA ARG A 201 2.19 11.39 0.68
C ARG A 201 2.26 10.32 1.77
N GLY A 202 2.82 9.15 1.47
CA GLY A 202 2.99 8.09 2.45
C GLY A 202 3.76 6.89 1.92
N ILE A 203 4.45 6.21 2.84
CA ILE A 203 5.19 4.97 2.59
C ILE A 203 4.72 3.93 3.61
N TYR A 204 4.32 2.75 3.13
CA TYR A 204 3.68 1.72 3.94
C TYR A 204 4.31 0.37 3.68
N ASN A 205 4.65 -0.37 4.72
CA ASN A 205 5.13 -1.74 4.56
C ASN A 205 3.99 -2.63 4.03
N GLY A 206 4.10 -3.09 2.79
CA GLY A 206 3.10 -3.91 2.08
C GLY A 206 2.90 -5.30 2.67
N LEU A 207 3.78 -5.76 3.57
CA LEU A 207 3.65 -7.05 4.26
C LEU A 207 2.94 -6.91 5.62
N ASN A 208 2.80 -5.69 6.16
CA ASN A 208 2.25 -5.43 7.48
C ASN A 208 0.77 -5.04 7.41
N ARG A 209 -0.11 -5.84 8.04
CA ARG A 209 -1.56 -5.61 8.04
C ARG A 209 -1.97 -4.28 8.67
N ALA A 210 -1.28 -3.85 9.74
CA ALA A 210 -1.59 -2.56 10.38
C ALA A 210 -1.19 -1.39 9.48
N SER A 211 -0.07 -1.52 8.75
CA SER A 211 0.36 -0.55 7.74
C SER A 211 -0.66 -0.40 6.61
N ILE A 212 -1.25 -1.51 6.14
CA ILE A 212 -2.30 -1.50 5.11
C ILE A 212 -3.60 -0.86 5.63
N ALA A 213 -3.99 -1.15 6.87
CA ALA A 213 -5.15 -0.49 7.48
C ALA A 213 -4.92 1.03 7.61
N GLN A 214 -3.71 1.46 7.98
CA GLN A 214 -3.33 2.86 8.01
C GLN A 214 -3.37 3.49 6.61
N LEU A 215 -2.82 2.83 5.58
CA LEU A 215 -2.87 3.28 4.19
C LEU A 215 -4.32 3.57 3.75
N ILE A 216 -5.25 2.64 4.02
CA ILE A 216 -6.67 2.81 3.67
C ILE A 216 -7.27 4.03 4.38
N THR A 217 -6.91 4.24 5.65
CA THR A 217 -7.36 5.41 6.43
C THR A 217 -6.77 6.70 5.87
N ASP A 218 -5.48 6.70 5.52
CA ASP A 218 -4.78 7.87 5.01
C ASP A 218 -5.23 8.24 3.60
N ILE A 219 -5.58 7.28 2.73
CA ILE A 219 -6.26 7.57 1.45
C ILE A 219 -7.57 8.33 1.69
N THR A 220 -8.35 7.90 2.69
CA THR A 220 -9.62 8.55 3.03
C THR A 220 -9.41 9.97 3.59
N ALA A 221 -8.33 10.21 4.31
CA ALA A 221 -7.94 11.55 4.77
C ALA A 221 -7.49 12.42 3.60
N LEU A 222 -6.60 11.90 2.73
CA LEU A 222 -6.06 12.61 1.57
C LEU A 222 -7.12 13.05 0.57
N LYS A 223 -8.23 12.32 0.45
CA LYS A 223 -9.39 12.73 -0.36
C LYS A 223 -10.08 14.00 0.13
N LYS A 224 -9.84 14.42 1.36
CA LYS A 224 -10.45 15.61 1.97
C LYS A 224 -9.53 16.84 1.94
N GLU A 225 -8.26 16.63 1.60
CA GLU A 225 -7.29 17.69 1.35
C GLU A 225 -7.50 18.31 -0.05
#